data_1c60b0d96f6e11c2ec6766abf93fe4d6
#
_entry.id   1c60b0d96f6e11c2ec6766abf93fe4d6
#
_cell.length_a   1.000
_cell.length_b   1.000
_cell.length_c   1.000
_cell.angle_alpha   90.00
_cell.angle_beta   90.00
_cell.angle_gamma   90.00
#
_symmetry.space_group_name_H-M   'P 1'
#
loop_
_entity.id
_entity.type
_entity.pdbx_description
1 polymer ?
#
loop_
_entity_poly.entity_id
_entity_poly.type
_entity_poly.pdbx_seq_one_letter_code
_entity_poly.pdbx_strand_id
1 'polypeptide(L)'
;SIGIISSNYFSNPSSKLKLIGITGTNGKTTIATLLYNLYNTAGLKAGLISTVINYIDGKEIGSTQTTPDSLTINKLLHQMVKEGIQYCFMEVSSHGIEQRRISGLEFAGGIFSNLTHDHLDYHNSFDQYRDVKKDFFDNLPNTAFSLVNKDDKNGKYMVQNTKSKIFTYGLKTYADYKIKILESSLEGMLLKINESEFWSNLSGKFNAYNLLAIFSTATILGMPFSETLQLMSMLKNVKGRFEYLRLNNITAIVDYAHTPDALKNIINSINEIKTNKESLITIIGCGGDRDKSKRPVMGDIASSLSSKVIFTSDNPRNESPETIIQDMVSGVKPLNSVKTISIANRKEAIKTACQLAKSNDIILIAGKGHEKFQEINNKKHLFDDYKVVKECLTKMN
;
A
#
# COMPACT_ATOMS: atom_id res chain seq x y z
N SER A 1 -23.99 -13.74 13.55
CA SER A 1 -22.55 -13.46 13.75
C SER A 1 -22.37 -12.21 14.63
N ILE A 2 -21.21 -12.08 15.26
CA ILE A 2 -20.86 -10.88 16.06
C ILE A 2 -21.00 -9.62 15.22
N GLY A 3 -20.66 -9.68 13.93
CA GLY A 3 -20.79 -8.54 13.02
C GLY A 3 -22.21 -8.00 12.92
N ILE A 4 -23.20 -8.86 12.73
CA ILE A 4 -24.62 -8.46 12.67
C ILE A 4 -25.08 -7.90 14.00
N ILE A 5 -24.71 -8.52 15.13
CA ILE A 5 -25.06 -8.03 16.47
C ILE A 5 -24.46 -6.63 16.71
N SER A 6 -23.19 -6.45 16.35
CA SER A 6 -22.50 -5.15 16.48
C SER A 6 -23.17 -4.09 15.59
N SER A 7 -23.51 -4.42 14.34
CA SER A 7 -24.21 -3.50 13.44
C SER A 7 -25.55 -3.04 14.02
N ASN A 8 -26.36 -4.00 14.51
CA ASN A 8 -27.65 -3.69 15.13
C ASN A 8 -27.50 -2.85 16.41
N TYR A 9 -26.52 -3.19 17.27
CA TYR A 9 -26.25 -2.44 18.52
C TYR A 9 -25.92 -0.98 18.26
N PHE A 10 -25.14 -0.70 17.19
CA PHE A 10 -24.80 0.66 16.77
C PHE A 10 -25.80 1.28 15.77
N SER A 11 -27.00 0.70 15.62
CA SER A 11 -28.08 1.19 14.73
C SER A 11 -27.68 1.23 13.26
N ASN A 12 -27.02 0.18 12.79
CA ASN A 12 -26.61 -0.06 11.39
C ASN A 12 -25.87 1.17 10.78
N PRO A 13 -24.72 1.57 11.34
CA PRO A 13 -24.08 2.83 10.96
C PRO A 13 -23.59 2.82 9.51
N SER A 14 -23.25 1.65 8.92
CA SER A 14 -22.78 1.54 7.53
C SER A 14 -23.86 1.91 6.51
N SER A 15 -25.16 1.78 6.83
CA SER A 15 -26.25 2.19 5.95
C SER A 15 -26.49 3.70 5.90
N LYS A 16 -25.85 4.47 6.81
CA LYS A 16 -26.05 5.92 6.97
C LYS A 16 -24.94 6.76 6.32
N LEU A 17 -23.95 6.13 5.73
CA LEU A 17 -22.86 6.75 4.99
C LEU A 17 -22.46 5.88 3.79
N LYS A 18 -21.74 6.42 2.83
CA LYS A 18 -21.22 5.65 1.70
C LYS A 18 -19.92 4.96 2.12
N LEU A 19 -20.01 3.68 2.51
CA LEU A 19 -18.87 2.85 2.87
C LEU A 19 -18.27 2.21 1.61
N ILE A 20 -17.01 2.50 1.31
CA ILE A 20 -16.27 1.93 0.18
C ILE A 20 -15.14 1.04 0.72
N GLY A 21 -15.17 -0.25 0.34
CA GLY A 21 -14.16 -1.23 0.72
C GLY A 21 -13.08 -1.35 -0.34
N ILE A 22 -11.81 -1.32 0.06
CA ILE A 22 -10.67 -1.48 -0.83
C ILE A 22 -9.94 -2.79 -0.49
N THR A 23 -9.90 -3.73 -1.43
CA THR A 23 -9.19 -4.99 -1.28
C THR A 23 -8.16 -5.23 -2.38
N GLY A 24 -7.26 -6.17 -2.15
CA GLY A 24 -6.15 -6.55 -3.03
C GLY A 24 -4.91 -6.92 -2.22
N THR A 25 -3.82 -7.29 -2.87
CA THR A 25 -2.54 -7.51 -2.19
C THR A 25 -1.88 -6.16 -1.90
N ASN A 26 -1.63 -5.35 -2.90
CA ASN A 26 -0.95 -4.07 -2.82
C ASN A 26 -1.90 -2.90 -3.16
N GLY A 27 -1.60 -1.69 -2.67
CA GLY A 27 -2.31 -0.46 -3.01
C GLY A 27 -3.48 -0.09 -2.09
N LYS A 28 -4.00 -1.00 -1.24
CA LYS A 28 -5.15 -0.74 -0.35
C LYS A 28 -4.99 0.55 0.47
N THR A 29 -3.92 0.66 1.23
CA THR A 29 -3.65 1.83 2.10
C THR A 29 -3.53 3.11 1.29
N THR A 30 -2.82 3.06 0.17
CA THR A 30 -2.64 4.22 -0.71
C THR A 30 -3.97 4.70 -1.26
N ILE A 31 -4.77 3.79 -1.84
CA ILE A 31 -6.08 4.14 -2.42
C ILE A 31 -7.03 4.68 -1.34
N ALA A 32 -7.16 3.98 -0.20
CA ALA A 32 -8.06 4.41 0.88
C ALA A 32 -7.67 5.78 1.45
N THR A 33 -6.38 5.98 1.74
CA THR A 33 -5.89 7.25 2.31
C THR A 33 -6.02 8.40 1.32
N LEU A 34 -5.71 8.17 0.04
CA LEU A 34 -5.80 9.23 -0.97
C LEU A 34 -7.25 9.56 -1.34
N LEU A 35 -8.17 8.60 -1.33
CA LEU A 35 -9.61 8.89 -1.43
C LEU A 35 -10.09 9.74 -0.24
N TYR A 36 -9.70 9.36 0.98
CA TYR A 36 -9.99 10.18 2.17
C TYR A 36 -9.47 11.61 2.02
N ASN A 37 -8.21 11.78 1.61
CA ASN A 37 -7.60 13.10 1.43
C ASN A 37 -8.32 13.90 0.31
N LEU A 38 -8.64 13.26 -0.83
CA LEU A 38 -9.31 13.89 -1.96
C LEU A 38 -10.68 14.42 -1.56
N TYR A 39 -11.49 13.62 -0.85
CA TYR A 39 -12.83 14.01 -0.43
C TYR A 39 -12.80 15.14 0.61
N ASN A 40 -11.91 15.08 1.60
CA ASN A 40 -11.79 16.16 2.57
C ASN A 40 -11.25 17.45 1.95
N THR A 41 -10.35 17.37 0.95
CA THR A 41 -9.89 18.55 0.21
C THR A 41 -11.01 19.16 -0.63
N ALA A 42 -11.94 18.34 -1.13
CA ALA A 42 -13.18 18.80 -1.79
C ALA A 42 -14.23 19.40 -0.82
N GLY A 43 -13.96 19.44 0.48
CA GLY A 43 -14.94 19.89 1.49
C GLY A 43 -16.02 18.85 1.82
N LEU A 44 -15.88 17.61 1.32
CA LEU A 44 -16.79 16.50 1.61
C LEU A 44 -16.27 15.74 2.83
N LYS A 45 -17.07 15.69 3.91
CA LYS A 45 -16.68 14.98 5.13
C LYS A 45 -16.48 13.49 4.88
N ALA A 46 -15.24 13.02 5.01
CA ALA A 46 -14.86 11.62 4.86
C ALA A 46 -14.18 11.07 6.11
N GLY A 47 -14.32 9.76 6.32
CA GLY A 47 -13.61 8.97 7.31
C GLY A 47 -12.69 7.95 6.66
N LEU A 48 -11.72 7.44 7.42
CA LEU A 48 -10.75 6.43 6.98
C LEU A 48 -10.62 5.33 8.03
N ILE A 49 -10.66 4.07 7.58
CA ILE A 49 -10.29 2.89 8.38
C ILE A 49 -9.17 2.16 7.63
N SER A 50 -7.95 2.22 8.17
CA SER A 50 -6.77 1.73 7.45
C SER A 50 -5.72 1.07 8.35
N THR A 51 -4.72 0.46 7.73
CA THR A 51 -3.58 -0.17 8.41
C THR A 51 -2.77 0.82 9.24
N VAL A 52 -2.57 2.02 8.71
CA VAL A 52 -1.66 3.02 9.28
C VAL A 52 -2.33 3.80 10.41
N ILE A 53 -3.51 4.32 10.13
CA ILE A 53 -4.27 5.19 11.02
C ILE A 53 -5.72 5.25 10.59
N ASN A 54 -6.61 5.45 11.54
CA ASN A 54 -8.02 5.75 11.26
C ASN A 54 -8.24 7.26 11.43
N TYR A 55 -9.14 7.84 10.62
CA TYR A 55 -9.51 9.24 10.73
C TYR A 55 -11.01 9.40 10.90
N ILE A 56 -11.43 10.21 11.88
CA ILE A 56 -12.80 10.66 12.07
C ILE A 56 -12.77 12.19 12.25
N ASP A 57 -13.38 12.93 11.34
CA ASP A 57 -13.44 14.40 11.35
C ASP A 57 -12.04 15.05 11.59
N GLY A 58 -11.05 14.59 10.82
CA GLY A 58 -9.65 15.05 10.92
C GLY A 58 -8.86 14.56 12.14
N LYS A 59 -9.50 13.88 13.10
CA LYS A 59 -8.85 13.35 14.31
C LYS A 59 -8.22 12.00 14.02
N GLU A 60 -6.96 11.84 14.42
CA GLU A 60 -6.21 10.58 14.32
C GLU A 60 -6.62 9.60 15.43
N ILE A 61 -6.98 8.39 15.03
CA ILE A 61 -7.26 7.27 15.93
C ILE A 61 -6.32 6.14 15.58
N GLY A 62 -5.56 5.65 16.55
CA GLY A 62 -4.60 4.56 16.33
C GLY A 62 -5.24 3.33 15.70
N SER A 63 -4.56 2.72 14.74
CA SER A 63 -4.96 1.46 14.12
C SER A 63 -4.16 0.31 14.72
N THR A 64 -4.82 -0.81 14.99
CA THR A 64 -4.18 -2.04 15.48
C THR A 64 -4.16 -3.14 14.42
N GLN A 65 -5.03 -3.04 13.43
CA GLN A 65 -5.22 -4.03 12.37
C GLN A 65 -5.71 -3.34 11.10
N THR A 66 -5.31 -3.86 9.93
CA THR A 66 -5.76 -3.36 8.62
C THR A 66 -7.30 -3.28 8.53
N THR A 67 -7.97 -4.33 8.99
CA THR A 67 -9.42 -4.41 9.12
C THR A 67 -9.70 -4.76 10.58
N PRO A 68 -10.15 -3.84 11.40
CA PRO A 68 -10.45 -4.08 12.81
C PRO A 68 -11.52 -5.17 13.01
N ASP A 69 -11.74 -5.62 14.25
CA ASP A 69 -12.86 -6.49 14.59
C ASP A 69 -14.21 -5.79 14.36
N SER A 70 -15.28 -6.58 14.27
CA SER A 70 -16.62 -6.09 13.92
C SER A 70 -17.16 -5.04 14.92
N LEU A 71 -16.86 -5.17 16.21
CA LEU A 71 -17.30 -4.21 17.23
C LEU A 71 -16.62 -2.87 17.04
N THR A 72 -15.29 -2.90 16.84
CA THR A 72 -14.46 -1.72 16.60
C THR A 72 -14.87 -1.00 15.31
N ILE A 73 -15.10 -1.73 14.21
CA ILE A 73 -15.56 -1.13 12.94
C ILE A 73 -16.90 -0.41 13.15
N ASN A 74 -17.89 -1.07 13.72
CA ASN A 74 -19.21 -0.46 13.90
C ASN A 74 -19.18 0.73 14.88
N LYS A 75 -18.33 0.70 15.91
CA LYS A 75 -18.09 1.83 16.80
C LYS A 75 -17.52 3.04 16.06
N LEU A 76 -16.49 2.81 15.20
CA LEU A 76 -15.89 3.87 14.38
C LEU A 76 -16.91 4.46 13.41
N LEU A 77 -17.66 3.62 12.69
CA LEU A 77 -18.70 4.07 11.75
C LEU A 77 -19.82 4.83 12.47
N HIS A 78 -20.25 4.37 13.65
CA HIS A 78 -21.24 5.07 14.45
C HIS A 78 -20.76 6.47 14.88
N GLN A 79 -19.50 6.59 15.28
CA GLN A 79 -18.91 7.87 15.60
C GLN A 79 -18.81 8.77 14.37
N MET A 80 -18.41 8.22 13.18
CA MET A 80 -18.40 8.94 11.92
C MET A 80 -19.79 9.50 11.57
N VAL A 81 -20.85 8.70 11.73
CA VAL A 81 -22.22 9.14 11.48
C VAL A 81 -22.63 10.29 12.43
N LYS A 82 -22.24 10.23 13.71
CA LYS A 82 -22.49 11.31 14.67
C LYS A 82 -21.80 12.63 14.29
N GLU A 83 -20.60 12.56 13.72
CA GLU A 83 -19.85 13.73 13.24
C GLU A 83 -20.30 14.20 11.83
N GLY A 84 -21.37 13.59 11.27
CA GLY A 84 -21.93 13.96 9.99
C GLY A 84 -21.05 13.57 8.79
N ILE A 85 -20.22 12.54 8.94
CA ILE A 85 -19.37 12.01 7.85
C ILE A 85 -20.27 11.27 6.85
N GLN A 86 -20.09 11.59 5.57
CA GLN A 86 -20.90 11.05 4.47
C GLN A 86 -20.23 9.89 3.72
N TYR A 87 -18.91 9.82 3.75
CA TYR A 87 -18.11 8.82 3.06
C TYR A 87 -17.11 8.16 4.02
N CYS A 88 -16.94 6.85 3.91
CA CYS A 88 -15.89 6.15 4.62
C CYS A 88 -15.13 5.24 3.66
N PHE A 89 -13.81 5.39 3.61
CA PHE A 89 -12.91 4.54 2.83
C PHE A 89 -12.22 3.57 3.77
N MET A 90 -12.39 2.26 3.51
CA MET A 90 -11.97 1.22 4.42
C MET A 90 -11.12 0.16 3.73
N GLU A 91 -9.97 -0.17 4.30
CA GLU A 91 -9.19 -1.32 3.85
C GLU A 91 -9.88 -2.63 4.25
N VAL A 92 -10.08 -3.52 3.27
CA VAL A 92 -10.69 -4.85 3.46
C VAL A 92 -9.63 -5.91 3.18
N SER A 93 -9.01 -6.44 4.25
CA SER A 93 -7.99 -7.49 4.19
C SER A 93 -8.63 -8.87 4.03
N SER A 94 -7.87 -9.84 3.48
CA SER A 94 -8.34 -11.24 3.41
C SER A 94 -8.65 -11.83 4.78
N HIS A 95 -7.84 -11.54 5.79
CA HIS A 95 -8.12 -11.92 7.18
C HIS A 95 -9.45 -11.33 7.69
N GLY A 96 -9.73 -10.05 7.36
CA GLY A 96 -10.99 -9.39 7.74
C GLY A 96 -12.21 -10.03 7.09
N ILE A 97 -12.09 -10.47 5.84
CA ILE A 97 -13.15 -11.19 5.11
C ILE A 97 -13.36 -12.57 5.71
N GLU A 98 -12.31 -13.38 5.77
CA GLU A 98 -12.38 -14.78 6.23
C GLU A 98 -12.86 -14.91 7.68
N GLN A 99 -12.38 -14.03 8.56
CA GLN A 99 -12.81 -13.94 9.95
C GLN A 99 -14.18 -13.24 10.13
N ARG A 100 -14.85 -12.92 9.02
CA ARG A 100 -16.19 -12.29 9.00
C ARG A 100 -16.28 -11.00 9.80
N ARG A 101 -15.17 -10.24 9.87
CA ARG A 101 -15.13 -8.95 10.59
C ARG A 101 -16.00 -7.88 9.94
N ILE A 102 -16.25 -8.00 8.63
CA ILE A 102 -17.09 -7.10 7.83
C ILE A 102 -18.55 -7.57 7.69
N SER A 103 -18.93 -8.68 8.33
CA SER A 103 -20.31 -9.19 8.26
C SER A 103 -21.29 -8.20 8.87
N GLY A 104 -22.42 -7.98 8.18
CA GLY A 104 -23.45 -7.03 8.59
C GLY A 104 -23.15 -5.57 8.22
N LEU A 105 -22.05 -5.29 7.48
CA LEU A 105 -21.79 -3.97 6.92
C LEU A 105 -22.44 -3.85 5.52
N GLU A 106 -23.04 -2.70 5.25
CA GLU A 106 -23.50 -2.32 3.93
C GLU A 106 -22.43 -1.49 3.21
N PHE A 107 -21.89 -2.05 2.12
CA PHE A 107 -20.93 -1.35 1.27
C PHE A 107 -21.64 -0.70 0.09
N ALA A 108 -21.36 0.60 -0.13
CA ALA A 108 -21.78 1.31 -1.34
C ALA A 108 -20.92 0.96 -2.55
N GLY A 109 -19.71 0.39 -2.32
CA GLY A 109 -18.85 -0.08 -3.38
C GLY A 109 -17.64 -0.84 -2.89
N GLY A 110 -17.03 -1.61 -3.81
CA GLY A 110 -15.82 -2.37 -3.61
C GLY A 110 -14.79 -2.08 -4.70
N ILE A 111 -13.52 -1.95 -4.31
CA ILE A 111 -12.40 -1.71 -5.22
C ILE A 111 -11.43 -2.88 -5.13
N PHE A 112 -11.09 -3.49 -6.27
CA PHE A 112 -10.04 -4.50 -6.40
C PHE A 112 -8.80 -3.90 -7.06
N SER A 113 -7.68 -3.88 -6.35
CA SER A 113 -6.42 -3.33 -6.87
C SER A 113 -5.60 -4.36 -7.66
N ASN A 114 -5.22 -5.45 -7.03
CA ASN A 114 -4.42 -6.54 -7.62
C ASN A 114 -4.39 -7.77 -6.71
N LEU A 115 -3.93 -8.90 -7.26
CA LEU A 115 -3.70 -10.12 -6.48
C LEU A 115 -2.36 -10.76 -6.85
N THR A 116 -1.44 -10.81 -5.89
CA THR A 116 -0.13 -11.45 -6.01
C THR A 116 0.16 -12.34 -4.82
N HIS A 117 1.23 -13.11 -4.84
CA HIS A 117 1.62 -14.02 -3.76
C HIS A 117 1.86 -13.27 -2.46
N ASP A 118 1.00 -13.49 -1.46
CA ASP A 118 1.11 -12.97 -0.10
C ASP A 118 0.26 -13.80 0.86
N HIS A 119 0.51 -13.71 2.16
CA HIS A 119 -0.29 -14.34 3.22
C HIS A 119 -0.49 -15.86 3.09
N LEU A 120 0.46 -16.59 2.49
CA LEU A 120 0.40 -18.06 2.41
C LEU A 120 0.79 -18.73 3.73
N ASP A 121 1.28 -17.98 4.71
CA ASP A 121 1.41 -18.37 6.11
C ASP A 121 0.05 -18.51 6.82
N TYR A 122 -0.96 -17.85 6.31
CA TYR A 122 -2.33 -17.88 6.84
C TYR A 122 -3.30 -18.65 5.93
N HIS A 123 -3.26 -18.40 4.62
CA HIS A 123 -4.06 -19.12 3.63
C HIS A 123 -3.30 -20.34 3.13
N ASN A 124 -3.94 -21.52 3.11
CA ASN A 124 -3.29 -22.78 2.71
C ASN A 124 -2.87 -22.82 1.24
N SER A 125 -3.47 -21.96 0.39
CA SER A 125 -3.15 -21.87 -1.04
C SER A 125 -3.46 -20.49 -1.61
N PHE A 126 -2.87 -20.19 -2.78
CA PHE A 126 -3.18 -18.99 -3.53
C PHE A 126 -4.65 -18.92 -3.96
N ASP A 127 -5.23 -20.07 -4.31
CA ASP A 127 -6.65 -20.15 -4.69
C ASP A 127 -7.56 -19.81 -3.51
N GLN A 128 -7.29 -20.32 -2.31
CA GLN A 128 -8.03 -19.92 -1.11
C GLN A 128 -7.91 -18.41 -0.84
N TYR A 129 -6.70 -17.86 -0.94
CA TYR A 129 -6.48 -16.41 -0.77
C TYR A 129 -7.26 -15.58 -1.79
N ARG A 130 -7.31 -16.04 -3.05
CA ARG A 130 -8.11 -15.43 -4.12
C ARG A 130 -9.61 -15.52 -3.82
N ASP A 131 -10.10 -16.69 -3.46
CA ASP A 131 -11.52 -16.95 -3.26
C ASP A 131 -12.07 -16.20 -2.03
N VAL A 132 -11.29 -16.07 -0.98
CA VAL A 132 -11.62 -15.21 0.17
C VAL A 132 -11.82 -13.75 -0.26
N LYS A 133 -10.96 -13.21 -1.12
CA LYS A 133 -11.17 -11.82 -1.62
C LYS A 133 -12.37 -11.70 -2.54
N LYS A 134 -12.66 -12.74 -3.33
CA LYS A 134 -13.84 -12.82 -4.20
C LYS A 134 -15.13 -12.77 -3.39
N ASP A 135 -15.17 -13.43 -2.22
CA ASP A 135 -16.33 -13.43 -1.33
C ASP A 135 -16.80 -12.03 -0.94
N PHE A 136 -15.88 -11.06 -0.82
CA PHE A 136 -16.24 -9.66 -0.60
C PHE A 136 -17.12 -9.11 -1.74
N PHE A 137 -16.77 -9.36 -3.01
CA PHE A 137 -17.53 -8.88 -4.17
C PHE A 137 -18.83 -9.65 -4.38
N ASP A 138 -18.84 -10.95 -4.10
CA ASP A 138 -20.02 -11.80 -4.22
C ASP A 138 -21.14 -11.39 -3.23
N ASN A 139 -20.74 -10.80 -2.10
CA ASN A 139 -21.64 -10.31 -1.05
C ASN A 139 -22.03 -8.83 -1.19
N LEU A 140 -21.55 -8.11 -2.21
CA LEU A 140 -21.97 -6.72 -2.45
C LEU A 140 -23.43 -6.68 -2.95
N PRO A 141 -24.26 -5.77 -2.41
CA PRO A 141 -25.64 -5.61 -2.86
C PRO A 141 -25.70 -5.08 -4.31
N ASN A 142 -26.85 -5.25 -4.97
CA ASN A 142 -27.07 -4.77 -6.33
C ASN A 142 -27.07 -3.23 -6.45
N THR A 143 -27.22 -2.53 -5.34
CA THR A 143 -27.11 -1.06 -5.25
C THR A 143 -25.66 -0.58 -5.19
N ALA A 144 -24.71 -1.48 -4.93
CA ALA A 144 -23.30 -1.16 -4.86
C ALA A 144 -22.62 -1.19 -6.24
N PHE A 145 -21.38 -0.70 -6.29
CA PHE A 145 -20.50 -0.89 -7.44
C PHE A 145 -19.30 -1.80 -7.10
N SER A 146 -18.79 -2.48 -8.11
CA SER A 146 -17.50 -3.18 -8.09
C SER A 146 -16.57 -2.55 -9.11
N LEU A 147 -15.48 -1.95 -8.66
CA LEU A 147 -14.43 -1.38 -9.51
C LEU A 147 -13.20 -2.30 -9.51
N VAL A 148 -12.86 -2.87 -10.68
CA VAL A 148 -11.82 -3.89 -10.76
C VAL A 148 -10.72 -3.53 -11.74
N ASN A 149 -9.47 -3.80 -11.35
CA ASN A 149 -8.31 -3.70 -12.22
C ASN A 149 -8.37 -4.80 -13.30
N LYS A 150 -8.61 -4.39 -14.55
CA LYS A 150 -8.73 -5.31 -15.69
C LYS A 150 -7.38 -5.82 -16.19
N ASP A 151 -6.30 -5.15 -15.85
CA ASP A 151 -4.94 -5.58 -16.17
C ASP A 151 -4.42 -6.68 -15.23
N ASP A 152 -5.09 -6.90 -14.08
CA ASP A 152 -4.83 -8.05 -13.21
C ASP A 152 -5.62 -9.27 -13.72
N LYS A 153 -4.93 -10.40 -13.88
CA LYS A 153 -5.51 -11.65 -14.38
C LYS A 153 -6.71 -12.15 -13.55
N ASN A 154 -6.76 -11.78 -12.26
CA ASN A 154 -7.82 -12.17 -11.35
C ASN A 154 -8.98 -11.16 -11.33
N GLY A 155 -8.86 -9.99 -11.99
CA GLY A 155 -9.87 -8.93 -11.95
C GLY A 155 -11.26 -9.42 -12.42
N LYS A 156 -11.30 -10.15 -13.54
CA LYS A 156 -12.55 -10.75 -14.05
C LYS A 156 -13.13 -11.80 -13.08
N TYR A 157 -12.27 -12.59 -12.46
CA TYR A 157 -12.67 -13.63 -11.49
C TYR A 157 -13.31 -13.02 -10.24
N MET A 158 -12.80 -11.90 -9.74
CA MET A 158 -13.31 -11.25 -8.53
C MET A 158 -14.80 -10.88 -8.65
N VAL A 159 -15.26 -10.54 -9.84
CA VAL A 159 -16.64 -10.06 -10.07
C VAL A 159 -17.53 -11.04 -10.81
N GLN A 160 -17.12 -12.29 -10.93
CA GLN A 160 -17.84 -13.31 -11.72
C GLN A 160 -19.26 -13.54 -11.22
N ASN A 161 -19.50 -13.50 -9.90
CA ASN A 161 -20.79 -13.79 -9.29
C ASN A 161 -21.39 -12.58 -8.55
N THR A 162 -20.78 -11.40 -8.67
CA THR A 162 -21.29 -10.20 -8.00
C THR A 162 -22.64 -9.77 -8.56
N LYS A 163 -23.48 -9.24 -7.68
CA LYS A 163 -24.78 -8.62 -8.07
C LYS A 163 -24.63 -7.11 -8.29
N SER A 164 -23.49 -6.54 -7.91
CA SER A 164 -23.24 -5.10 -8.00
C SER A 164 -22.95 -4.66 -9.43
N LYS A 165 -23.06 -3.36 -9.70
CA LYS A 165 -22.69 -2.78 -10.98
C LYS A 165 -21.17 -2.81 -11.18
N ILE A 166 -20.71 -3.49 -12.24
CA ILE A 166 -19.29 -3.66 -12.52
C ILE A 166 -18.76 -2.49 -13.34
N PHE A 167 -17.62 -1.95 -12.90
CA PHE A 167 -16.75 -1.02 -13.60
C PHE A 167 -15.33 -1.55 -13.65
N THR A 168 -14.62 -1.24 -14.73
CA THR A 168 -13.26 -1.68 -14.96
C THR A 168 -12.31 -0.51 -15.13
N TYR A 169 -11.07 -0.67 -14.65
CA TYR A 169 -10.01 0.28 -14.90
C TYR A 169 -8.71 -0.43 -15.31
N GLY A 170 -7.86 0.23 -16.07
CA GLY A 170 -6.61 -0.36 -16.55
C GLY A 170 -5.75 0.62 -17.35
N LEU A 171 -4.44 0.36 -17.37
CA LEU A 171 -3.47 1.11 -18.16
C LEU A 171 -3.25 0.49 -19.54
N LYS A 172 -3.30 -0.85 -19.62
CA LYS A 172 -2.92 -1.63 -20.80
C LYS A 172 -4.13 -2.10 -21.60
N THR A 173 -5.09 -2.74 -20.94
CA THR A 173 -6.28 -3.31 -21.59
C THR A 173 -7.36 -2.27 -21.80
N TYR A 174 -8.27 -2.52 -22.72
CA TYR A 174 -9.49 -1.69 -22.86
C TYR A 174 -10.34 -1.84 -21.58
N ALA A 175 -10.69 -0.72 -20.95
CA ALA A 175 -11.44 -0.64 -19.71
C ALA A 175 -12.33 0.61 -19.72
N ASP A 176 -13.32 0.69 -18.82
CA ASP A 176 -14.23 1.84 -18.71
C ASP A 176 -13.45 3.11 -18.33
N TYR A 177 -12.43 2.97 -17.50
CA TYR A 177 -11.53 4.04 -17.11
C TYR A 177 -10.10 3.73 -17.53
N LYS A 178 -9.44 4.69 -18.15
CA LYS A 178 -8.06 4.56 -18.63
C LYS A 178 -7.23 5.78 -18.26
N ILE A 179 -5.95 5.55 -18.00
CA ILE A 179 -4.95 6.59 -17.82
C ILE A 179 -3.72 6.25 -18.66
N LYS A 180 -3.07 7.27 -19.22
CA LYS A 180 -1.76 7.15 -19.87
C LYS A 180 -0.74 7.89 -19.03
N ILE A 181 0.44 7.29 -18.88
CA ILE A 181 1.63 7.96 -18.35
C ILE A 181 2.33 8.59 -19.55
N LEU A 182 2.44 9.92 -19.56
CA LEU A 182 3.16 10.66 -20.60
C LEU A 182 4.61 10.86 -20.19
N GLU A 183 4.85 11.27 -18.94
CA GLU A 183 6.17 11.44 -18.37
C GLU A 183 6.21 10.88 -16.96
N SER A 184 7.37 10.40 -16.52
CA SER A 184 7.58 9.87 -15.16
C SER A 184 8.94 10.29 -14.65
N SER A 185 8.97 10.83 -13.43
CA SER A 185 10.18 11.21 -12.68
C SER A 185 10.03 10.80 -11.22
N LEU A 186 11.07 11.01 -10.39
CA LEU A 186 10.99 10.78 -8.95
C LEU A 186 10.02 11.76 -8.26
N GLU A 187 9.89 12.97 -8.81
CA GLU A 187 9.03 14.02 -8.29
C GLU A 187 7.55 13.82 -8.63
N GLY A 188 7.25 12.99 -9.64
CA GLY A 188 5.87 12.75 -10.05
C GLY A 188 5.71 12.25 -11.49
N MET A 189 4.48 12.32 -11.98
CA MET A 189 4.11 11.85 -13.32
C MET A 189 3.21 12.86 -14.02
N LEU A 190 3.45 13.10 -15.31
CA LEU A 190 2.47 13.71 -16.20
C LEU A 190 1.54 12.60 -16.71
N LEU A 191 0.27 12.74 -16.42
CA LEU A 191 -0.77 11.74 -16.68
C LEU A 191 -1.85 12.32 -17.60
N LYS A 192 -2.45 11.45 -18.43
CA LYS A 192 -3.55 11.81 -19.31
C LYS A 192 -4.76 10.90 -19.08
N ILE A 193 -5.91 11.47 -18.78
CA ILE A 193 -7.23 10.81 -18.73
C ILE A 193 -8.14 11.46 -19.77
N ASN A 194 -8.66 10.68 -20.70
CA ASN A 194 -9.32 11.17 -21.89
C ASN A 194 -8.40 12.16 -22.63
N GLU A 195 -8.86 13.39 -22.90
CA GLU A 195 -8.05 14.43 -23.54
C GLU A 195 -7.37 15.40 -22.56
N SER A 196 -7.57 15.21 -21.25
CA SER A 196 -7.06 16.10 -20.21
C SER A 196 -5.75 15.59 -19.61
N GLU A 197 -4.77 16.45 -19.51
CA GLU A 197 -3.48 16.19 -18.90
C GLU A 197 -3.40 16.84 -17.51
N PHE A 198 -2.75 16.19 -16.57
CA PHE A 198 -2.50 16.72 -15.23
C PHE A 198 -1.21 16.17 -14.64
N TRP A 199 -0.57 16.96 -13.82
CA TRP A 199 0.59 16.52 -13.04
C TRP A 199 0.13 15.88 -11.75
N SER A 200 0.76 14.75 -11.39
CA SER A 200 0.60 14.10 -10.10
C SER A 200 1.94 14.07 -9.37
N ASN A 201 1.95 14.41 -8.07
CA ASN A 201 3.14 14.32 -7.22
C ASN A 201 3.46 12.87 -6.79
N LEU A 202 2.67 11.89 -7.23
CA LEU A 202 2.93 10.48 -6.99
C LEU A 202 3.73 9.91 -8.16
N SER A 203 4.78 9.17 -7.84
CA SER A 203 5.66 8.54 -8.80
C SER A 203 5.48 7.01 -8.84
N GLY A 204 5.87 6.40 -9.97
CA GLY A 204 5.85 4.95 -10.18
C GLY A 204 4.55 4.43 -10.80
N LYS A 205 4.71 3.49 -11.73
CA LYS A 205 3.59 2.90 -12.51
C LYS A 205 2.48 2.31 -11.65
N PHE A 206 2.81 1.71 -10.50
CA PHE A 206 1.81 1.19 -9.56
C PHE A 206 0.95 2.32 -8.98
N ASN A 207 1.48 3.54 -8.81
CA ASN A 207 0.70 4.70 -8.39
C ASN A 207 -0.19 5.24 -9.51
N ALA A 208 0.14 5.04 -10.79
CA ALA A 208 -0.80 5.35 -11.87
C ALA A 208 -2.07 4.46 -11.79
N TYR A 209 -1.93 3.16 -11.44
CA TYR A 209 -3.09 2.29 -11.15
C TYR A 209 -3.88 2.78 -9.93
N ASN A 210 -3.19 3.15 -8.83
CA ASN A 210 -3.84 3.67 -7.63
C ASN A 210 -4.61 4.96 -7.93
N LEU A 211 -4.00 5.90 -8.65
CA LEU A 211 -4.62 7.16 -9.07
C LEU A 211 -5.83 6.94 -9.98
N LEU A 212 -5.73 5.96 -10.90
CA LEU A 212 -6.86 5.62 -11.76
C LEU A 212 -8.03 5.02 -10.97
N ALA A 213 -7.75 4.16 -9.97
CA ALA A 213 -8.78 3.64 -9.07
C ALA A 213 -9.44 4.77 -8.27
N ILE A 214 -8.66 5.76 -7.81
CA ILE A 214 -9.15 6.96 -7.10
C ILE A 214 -10.05 7.78 -8.01
N PHE A 215 -9.57 8.13 -9.21
CA PHE A 215 -10.32 8.85 -10.23
C PHE A 215 -11.65 8.16 -10.55
N SER A 216 -11.59 6.86 -10.85
CA SER A 216 -12.77 6.08 -11.20
C SER A 216 -13.79 6.05 -10.06
N THR A 217 -13.33 5.86 -8.83
CA THR A 217 -14.18 5.86 -7.62
C THR A 217 -14.85 7.21 -7.42
N ALA A 218 -14.11 8.32 -7.52
CA ALA A 218 -14.64 9.67 -7.37
C ALA A 218 -15.70 9.97 -8.45
N THR A 219 -15.43 9.59 -9.70
CA THR A 219 -16.38 9.74 -10.82
C THR A 219 -17.64 8.89 -10.61
N ILE A 220 -17.52 7.63 -10.19
CA ILE A 220 -18.68 6.75 -9.90
C ILE A 220 -19.54 7.33 -8.77
N LEU A 221 -18.91 7.95 -7.79
CA LEU A 221 -19.59 8.58 -6.65
C LEU A 221 -20.15 9.97 -6.97
N GLY A 222 -19.96 10.48 -8.21
CA GLY A 222 -20.57 11.69 -8.72
C GLY A 222 -19.72 12.96 -8.61
N MET A 223 -18.43 12.85 -8.32
CA MET A 223 -17.53 14.01 -8.33
C MET A 223 -17.29 14.48 -9.78
N PRO A 224 -17.37 15.79 -10.09
CA PRO A 224 -17.15 16.33 -11.42
C PRO A 224 -15.75 16.00 -11.96
N PHE A 225 -15.64 15.73 -13.26
CA PHE A 225 -14.39 15.33 -13.93
C PHE A 225 -13.25 16.34 -13.70
N SER A 226 -13.47 17.61 -13.98
CA SER A 226 -12.45 18.66 -13.85
C SER A 226 -12.00 18.88 -12.40
N GLU A 227 -12.94 18.88 -11.47
CA GLU A 227 -12.66 18.97 -10.03
C GLU A 227 -11.83 17.78 -9.56
N THR A 228 -12.20 16.56 -9.99
CA THR A 228 -11.44 15.35 -9.63
C THR A 228 -9.97 15.46 -10.08
N LEU A 229 -9.70 15.89 -11.33
CA LEU A 229 -8.33 16.04 -11.82
C LEU A 229 -7.55 17.12 -11.05
N GLN A 230 -8.18 18.25 -10.77
CA GLN A 230 -7.57 19.32 -9.98
C GLN A 230 -7.17 18.83 -8.58
N LEU A 231 -8.09 18.15 -7.90
CA LEU A 231 -7.83 17.60 -6.56
C LEU A 231 -6.75 16.51 -6.58
N MET A 232 -6.74 15.67 -7.62
CA MET A 232 -5.72 14.63 -7.79
C MET A 232 -4.30 15.21 -7.95
N SER A 233 -4.15 16.36 -8.61
CA SER A 233 -2.86 17.04 -8.75
C SER A 233 -2.30 17.55 -7.42
N MET A 234 -3.15 17.76 -6.41
CA MET A 234 -2.77 18.22 -5.07
C MET A 234 -2.41 17.08 -4.12
N LEU A 235 -2.72 15.82 -4.48
CA LEU A 235 -2.43 14.66 -3.65
C LEU A 235 -0.92 14.49 -3.44
N LYS A 236 -0.56 14.09 -2.21
CA LYS A 236 0.83 13.82 -1.81
C LYS A 236 1.00 12.36 -1.46
N ASN A 237 2.25 11.88 -1.48
CA ASN A 237 2.57 10.52 -1.07
C ASN A 237 2.04 10.21 0.33
N VAL A 238 1.54 8.99 0.50
CA VAL A 238 1.15 8.47 1.80
C VAL A 238 2.41 8.09 2.58
N LYS A 239 2.45 8.41 3.87
CA LYS A 239 3.59 8.08 4.74
C LYS A 239 3.98 6.61 4.62
N GLY A 240 5.27 6.36 4.37
CA GLY A 240 5.82 5.02 4.19
C GLY A 240 5.34 4.29 2.94
N ARG A 241 4.82 5.00 1.92
CA ARG A 241 4.44 4.47 0.62
C ARG A 241 5.09 5.31 -0.48
N PHE A 242 6.21 4.85 -1.02
CA PHE A 242 7.06 5.61 -1.94
C PHE A 242 7.35 7.03 -1.40
N GLU A 243 7.55 7.14 -0.10
CA GLU A 243 7.81 8.42 0.55
C GLU A 243 9.26 8.80 0.33
N TYR A 244 9.51 9.87 -0.43
CA TYR A 244 10.86 10.26 -0.78
C TYR A 244 11.28 11.57 -0.12
N LEU A 245 12.57 11.72 0.07
CA LEU A 245 13.23 12.98 0.43
C LEU A 245 14.52 13.12 -0.38
N ARG A 246 14.87 14.35 -0.75
CA ARG A 246 16.11 14.65 -1.45
C ARG A 246 16.93 15.64 -0.63
N LEU A 247 18.13 15.21 -0.23
CA LEU A 247 19.09 16.02 0.53
C LEU A 247 20.49 15.74 -0.02
N ASN A 248 21.33 16.76 -0.13
CA ASN A 248 22.72 16.64 -0.60
C ASN A 248 22.85 15.92 -1.96
N ASN A 249 21.89 16.16 -2.87
CA ASN A 249 21.77 15.47 -4.14
C ASN A 249 21.62 13.94 -4.04
N ILE A 250 21.27 13.40 -2.89
CA ILE A 250 20.92 11.99 -2.70
C ILE A 250 19.40 11.90 -2.50
N THR A 251 18.76 10.97 -3.17
CA THR A 251 17.32 10.69 -2.99
C THR A 251 17.16 9.44 -2.14
N ALA A 252 16.44 9.55 -1.01
CA ALA A 252 16.04 8.41 -0.21
C ALA A 252 14.54 8.17 -0.37
N ILE A 253 14.14 6.89 -0.54
CA ILE A 253 12.76 6.44 -0.69
C ILE A 253 12.48 5.45 0.43
N VAL A 254 11.42 5.68 1.20
CA VAL A 254 10.94 4.78 2.26
C VAL A 254 9.63 4.16 1.82
N ASP A 255 9.57 2.81 1.84
CA ASP A 255 8.39 2.07 1.39
C ASP A 255 8.10 0.83 2.24
N TYR A 256 6.83 0.46 2.30
CA TYR A 256 6.35 -0.72 3.02
C TYR A 256 6.48 -2.03 2.22
N ALA A 257 7.17 -2.06 1.10
CA ALA A 257 7.36 -3.23 0.26
C ALA A 257 8.04 -4.38 1.04
N HIS A 258 7.24 -5.33 1.52
CA HIS A 258 7.65 -6.48 2.34
C HIS A 258 7.27 -7.83 1.71
N THR A 259 6.79 -7.80 0.47
CA THR A 259 6.51 -9.00 -0.36
C THR A 259 7.40 -9.00 -1.60
N PRO A 260 7.67 -10.16 -2.21
CA PRO A 260 8.47 -10.26 -3.43
C PRO A 260 7.95 -9.37 -4.56
N ASP A 261 6.65 -9.39 -4.81
CA ASP A 261 6.02 -8.60 -5.87
C ASP A 261 6.11 -7.09 -5.59
N ALA A 262 5.78 -6.65 -4.36
CA ALA A 262 5.89 -5.24 -4.00
C ALA A 262 7.33 -4.72 -4.12
N LEU A 263 8.32 -5.51 -3.65
CA LEU A 263 9.73 -5.18 -3.79
C LEU A 263 10.16 -5.07 -5.25
N LYS A 264 9.77 -6.04 -6.08
CA LYS A 264 10.04 -6.02 -7.51
C LYS A 264 9.43 -4.80 -8.20
N ASN A 265 8.18 -4.49 -7.89
CA ASN A 265 7.46 -3.38 -8.50
C ASN A 265 8.09 -2.03 -8.14
N ILE A 266 8.48 -1.82 -6.87
CA ILE A 266 9.11 -0.56 -6.48
C ILE A 266 10.50 -0.40 -7.08
N ILE A 267 11.34 -1.45 -7.07
CA ILE A 267 12.66 -1.40 -7.67
C ILE A 267 12.58 -1.16 -9.17
N ASN A 268 11.67 -1.84 -9.87
CA ASN A 268 11.46 -1.62 -11.30
C ASN A 268 11.00 -0.19 -11.59
N SER A 269 10.06 0.35 -10.81
CA SER A 269 9.61 1.73 -10.97
C SER A 269 10.74 2.74 -10.78
N ILE A 270 11.63 2.51 -9.81
CA ILE A 270 12.83 3.35 -9.63
C ILE A 270 13.78 3.19 -10.83
N ASN A 271 14.00 1.97 -11.31
CA ASN A 271 14.87 1.69 -12.45
C ASN A 271 14.34 2.25 -13.78
N GLU A 272 13.00 2.34 -13.95
CA GLU A 272 12.37 2.98 -15.13
C GLU A 272 12.55 4.51 -15.12
N ILE A 273 12.68 5.11 -13.94
CA ILE A 273 12.76 6.57 -13.75
C ILE A 273 14.21 7.06 -13.73
N LYS A 274 15.12 6.30 -13.12
CA LYS A 274 16.52 6.68 -13.01
C LYS A 274 17.21 6.69 -14.38
N THR A 275 18.19 7.57 -14.56
CA THR A 275 19.11 7.52 -15.69
C THR A 275 20.19 6.44 -15.46
N ASN A 276 21.05 6.19 -16.46
CA ASN A 276 22.14 5.22 -16.30
C ASN A 276 23.30 5.71 -15.41
N LYS A 277 23.22 6.92 -14.84
CA LYS A 277 24.26 7.53 -14.01
C LYS A 277 24.06 7.27 -12.53
N GLU A 278 22.81 7.07 -12.07
CA GLU A 278 22.48 6.87 -10.67
C GLU A 278 22.61 5.39 -10.29
N SER A 279 23.17 5.12 -9.12
CA SER A 279 23.12 3.81 -8.48
C SER A 279 21.90 3.69 -7.60
N LEU A 280 21.29 2.50 -7.57
CA LEU A 280 20.25 2.16 -6.60
C LEU A 280 20.85 1.30 -5.49
N ILE A 281 20.81 1.83 -4.25
CA ILE A 281 21.21 1.13 -3.03
C ILE A 281 19.93 0.70 -2.31
N THR A 282 19.66 -0.59 -2.21
CA THR A 282 18.45 -1.12 -1.56
C THR A 282 18.79 -1.67 -0.18
N ILE A 283 18.09 -1.18 0.84
CA ILE A 283 18.12 -1.69 2.21
C ILE A 283 16.84 -2.49 2.42
N ILE A 284 16.96 -3.76 2.79
CA ILE A 284 15.82 -4.66 2.93
C ILE A 284 16.00 -5.64 4.08
N GLY A 285 14.94 -5.90 4.82
CA GLY A 285 14.80 -6.96 5.80
C GLY A 285 13.50 -7.71 5.66
N CYS A 286 13.41 -8.87 6.29
CA CYS A 286 12.18 -9.64 6.41
C CYS A 286 11.73 -9.75 7.87
N GLY A 287 10.41 -9.87 8.08
CA GLY A 287 9.85 -10.11 9.41
C GLY A 287 10.10 -11.55 9.87
N GLY A 288 10.37 -11.71 11.17
CA GLY A 288 10.35 -13.00 11.86
C GLY A 288 8.92 -13.45 12.12
N ASP A 289 8.73 -14.75 12.43
CA ASP A 289 7.43 -15.38 12.65
C ASP A 289 6.44 -15.14 11.49
N ARG A 290 6.96 -15.15 10.26
CA ARG A 290 6.25 -14.96 9.00
C ARG A 290 6.71 -15.98 7.95
N ASP A 291 6.08 -15.99 6.79
CA ASP A 291 6.44 -16.84 5.67
C ASP A 291 7.95 -16.75 5.35
N LYS A 292 8.67 -17.86 5.60
CA LYS A 292 10.10 -17.96 5.36
C LYS A 292 10.43 -18.15 3.88
N SER A 293 9.50 -18.71 3.11
CA SER A 293 9.71 -19.05 1.70
C SER A 293 9.97 -17.82 0.83
N LYS A 294 9.45 -16.66 1.23
CA LYS A 294 9.67 -15.40 0.52
C LYS A 294 11.08 -14.80 0.71
N ARG A 295 11.81 -15.18 1.79
CA ARG A 295 13.10 -14.57 2.14
C ARG A 295 14.15 -14.72 1.03
N PRO A 296 14.41 -15.95 0.52
CA PRO A 296 15.34 -16.13 -0.59
C PRO A 296 14.90 -15.40 -1.88
N VAL A 297 13.59 -15.42 -2.17
CA VAL A 297 13.04 -14.74 -3.35
C VAL A 297 13.26 -13.23 -3.27
N MET A 298 13.08 -12.62 -2.10
CA MET A 298 13.34 -11.20 -1.89
C MET A 298 14.83 -10.88 -1.99
N GLY A 299 15.71 -11.78 -1.52
CA GLY A 299 17.15 -11.68 -1.69
C GLY A 299 17.60 -11.68 -3.14
N ASP A 300 17.05 -12.60 -3.98
CA ASP A 300 17.31 -12.64 -5.42
C ASP A 300 16.81 -11.36 -6.12
N ILE A 301 15.57 -10.94 -5.85
CA ILE A 301 15.00 -9.73 -6.46
C ILE A 301 15.84 -8.50 -6.13
N ALA A 302 16.16 -8.27 -4.86
CA ALA A 302 16.92 -7.12 -4.43
C ALA A 302 18.31 -7.10 -5.09
N SER A 303 19.06 -8.22 -5.03
CA SER A 303 20.41 -8.32 -5.59
C SER A 303 20.46 -8.29 -7.12
N SER A 304 19.43 -8.81 -7.78
CA SER A 304 19.36 -8.81 -9.25
C SER A 304 19.02 -7.44 -9.83
N LEU A 305 18.18 -6.66 -9.15
CA LEU A 305 17.62 -5.41 -9.69
C LEU A 305 18.25 -4.13 -9.11
N SER A 306 19.09 -4.22 -8.07
CA SER A 306 19.77 -3.09 -7.47
C SER A 306 21.27 -3.06 -7.79
N SER A 307 21.88 -1.87 -7.69
CA SER A 307 23.34 -1.70 -7.84
C SER A 307 24.07 -2.21 -6.61
N LYS A 308 23.52 -2.00 -5.41
CA LYS A 308 24.01 -2.54 -4.12
C LYS A 308 22.82 -2.90 -3.25
N VAL A 309 23.02 -3.88 -2.36
CA VAL A 309 21.99 -4.31 -1.39
C VAL A 309 22.60 -4.40 -0.01
N ILE A 310 21.88 -3.90 0.99
CA ILE A 310 22.19 -4.10 2.40
C ILE A 310 21.04 -4.89 3.01
N PHE A 311 21.32 -6.16 3.35
CA PHE A 311 20.39 -6.99 4.11
C PHE A 311 20.47 -6.63 5.58
N THR A 312 19.30 -6.40 6.21
CA THR A 312 19.24 -5.94 7.59
C THR A 312 18.03 -6.51 8.32
N SER A 313 17.92 -6.24 9.62
CA SER A 313 16.76 -6.59 10.42
C SER A 313 15.55 -5.71 10.07
N ASP A 314 14.38 -6.32 10.00
CA ASP A 314 13.08 -5.65 9.99
C ASP A 314 12.44 -5.73 11.40
N ASN A 315 11.41 -6.52 11.61
CA ASN A 315 10.85 -6.92 12.89
C ASN A 315 11.20 -8.41 13.14
N PRO A 316 12.34 -8.74 13.76
CA PRO A 316 12.76 -10.12 13.90
C PRO A 316 11.86 -10.94 14.85
N ARG A 317 11.07 -10.28 15.69
CA ARG A 317 10.20 -10.89 16.71
C ARG A 317 10.95 -11.90 17.56
N ASN A 318 10.61 -13.19 17.49
CA ASN A 318 11.26 -14.24 18.26
C ASN A 318 12.39 -14.97 17.50
N GLU A 319 12.65 -14.60 16.23
CA GLU A 319 13.74 -15.20 15.44
C GLU A 319 15.03 -14.37 15.53
N SER A 320 16.21 -15.03 15.36
CA SER A 320 17.49 -14.32 15.24
C SER A 320 17.52 -13.49 13.96
N PRO A 321 17.85 -12.19 14.03
CA PRO A 321 18.04 -11.35 12.85
C PRO A 321 19.05 -11.95 11.85
N GLU A 322 20.10 -12.55 12.33
CA GLU A 322 21.17 -13.17 11.53
C GLU A 322 20.63 -14.33 10.69
N THR A 323 19.79 -15.19 11.30
CA THR A 323 19.14 -16.30 10.59
C THR A 323 18.23 -15.79 9.47
N ILE A 324 17.43 -14.76 9.74
CA ILE A 324 16.55 -14.15 8.73
C ILE A 324 17.37 -13.57 7.57
N ILE A 325 18.49 -12.90 7.88
CA ILE A 325 19.41 -12.35 6.88
C ILE A 325 20.04 -13.47 6.06
N GLN A 326 20.49 -14.57 6.69
CA GLN A 326 21.06 -15.73 5.99
C GLN A 326 20.05 -16.37 5.02
N ASP A 327 18.77 -16.50 5.40
CA ASP A 327 17.71 -16.98 4.53
C ASP A 327 17.58 -16.08 3.29
N MET A 328 17.68 -14.75 3.45
CA MET A 328 17.64 -13.82 2.31
C MET A 328 18.89 -13.97 1.42
N VAL A 329 20.09 -14.06 2.04
CA VAL A 329 21.36 -14.23 1.33
C VAL A 329 21.39 -15.54 0.55
N SER A 330 20.76 -16.61 1.03
CA SER A 330 20.68 -17.90 0.33
C SER A 330 20.04 -17.82 -1.05
N GLY A 331 19.20 -16.81 -1.29
CA GLY A 331 18.60 -16.53 -2.61
C GLY A 331 19.47 -15.71 -3.56
N VAL A 332 20.59 -15.17 -3.07
CA VAL A 332 21.48 -14.34 -3.90
C VAL A 332 22.28 -15.18 -4.87
N LYS A 333 22.19 -14.89 -6.16
CA LYS A 333 23.00 -15.56 -7.18
C LYS A 333 24.49 -15.25 -6.98
N PRO A 334 25.42 -16.21 -7.22
CA PRO A 334 26.86 -16.00 -7.00
C PRO A 334 27.40 -14.72 -7.66
N LEU A 335 26.97 -14.41 -8.86
CA LEU A 335 27.39 -13.20 -9.60
C LEU A 335 26.99 -11.89 -8.88
N ASN A 336 25.92 -11.91 -8.11
CA ASN A 336 25.40 -10.75 -7.39
C ASN A 336 25.94 -10.63 -5.96
N SER A 337 26.64 -11.63 -5.43
CA SER A 337 27.13 -11.63 -4.04
C SER A 337 28.06 -10.44 -3.74
N VAL A 338 28.86 -10.04 -4.71
CA VAL A 338 29.77 -8.87 -4.60
C VAL A 338 29.04 -7.53 -4.38
N LYS A 339 27.74 -7.47 -4.66
CA LYS A 339 26.89 -6.28 -4.47
C LYS A 339 26.22 -6.26 -3.10
N THR A 340 26.36 -7.31 -2.29
CA THR A 340 25.55 -7.48 -1.07
C THR A 340 26.39 -7.31 0.18
N ILE A 341 25.79 -6.68 1.20
CA ILE A 341 26.35 -6.51 2.55
C ILE A 341 25.27 -6.92 3.53
N SER A 342 25.67 -7.57 4.63
CA SER A 342 24.76 -7.94 5.74
C SER A 342 25.10 -7.11 6.98
N ILE A 343 24.13 -6.33 7.48
CA ILE A 343 24.26 -5.51 8.67
C ILE A 343 22.99 -5.67 9.50
N ALA A 344 23.05 -6.44 10.58
CA ALA A 344 21.86 -6.76 11.40
C ALA A 344 21.22 -5.50 12.01
N ASN A 345 22.01 -4.54 12.48
CA ASN A 345 21.50 -3.29 13.01
C ASN A 345 20.99 -2.38 11.89
N ARG A 346 19.66 -2.18 11.85
CA ARG A 346 19.02 -1.40 10.77
C ARG A 346 19.45 0.07 10.71
N LYS A 347 19.74 0.69 11.86
CA LYS A 347 20.24 2.06 11.90
C LYS A 347 21.62 2.17 11.26
N GLU A 348 22.52 1.26 11.57
CA GLU A 348 23.85 1.19 10.95
C GLU A 348 23.77 0.82 9.47
N ALA A 349 22.82 -0.03 9.07
CA ALA A 349 22.55 -0.34 7.67
C ALA A 349 22.16 0.92 6.86
N ILE A 350 21.26 1.74 7.40
CA ILE A 350 20.84 3.01 6.77
C ILE A 350 22.01 4.00 6.71
N LYS A 351 22.77 4.12 7.80
CA LYS A 351 23.96 4.99 7.85
C LYS A 351 25.01 4.56 6.83
N THR A 352 25.29 3.27 6.72
CA THR A 352 26.21 2.70 5.73
C THR A 352 25.74 2.99 4.30
N ALA A 353 24.45 2.85 4.02
CA ALA A 353 23.90 3.19 2.70
C ALA A 353 24.10 4.68 2.37
N CYS A 354 23.85 5.57 3.33
CA CYS A 354 24.11 7.00 3.15
C CYS A 354 25.58 7.28 2.84
N GLN A 355 26.52 6.65 3.56
CA GLN A 355 27.98 6.81 3.34
C GLN A 355 28.45 6.23 1.99
N LEU A 356 27.81 5.19 1.48
CA LEU A 356 28.12 4.59 0.18
C LEU A 356 27.51 5.34 -1.01
N ALA A 357 26.47 6.12 -0.77
CA ALA A 357 25.78 6.87 -1.81
C ALA A 357 26.63 8.04 -2.32
N LYS A 358 26.63 8.22 -3.62
CA LYS A 358 27.23 9.36 -4.32
C LYS A 358 26.15 10.38 -4.72
N SER A 359 26.56 11.54 -5.18
CA SER A 359 25.63 12.53 -5.73
C SER A 359 24.76 11.92 -6.83
N ASN A 360 23.45 12.14 -6.74
CA ASN A 360 22.36 11.63 -7.54
C ASN A 360 21.98 10.16 -7.31
N ASP A 361 22.68 9.42 -6.45
CA ASP A 361 22.27 8.04 -6.12
C ASP A 361 20.92 8.01 -5.39
N ILE A 362 20.28 6.85 -5.49
CA ILE A 362 18.98 6.57 -4.87
C ILE A 362 19.16 5.50 -3.81
N ILE A 363 18.64 5.76 -2.61
CA ILE A 363 18.58 4.82 -1.50
C ILE A 363 17.13 4.39 -1.32
N LEU A 364 16.83 3.10 -1.53
CA LEU A 364 15.53 2.51 -1.21
C LEU A 364 15.61 1.81 0.15
N ILE A 365 14.74 2.21 1.09
CA ILE A 365 14.59 1.57 2.40
C ILE A 365 13.22 0.89 2.40
N ALA A 366 13.24 -0.45 2.24
CA ALA A 366 12.05 -1.25 2.08
C ALA A 366 11.73 -2.08 3.34
N GLY A 367 10.45 -2.44 3.49
CA GLY A 367 9.91 -3.33 4.52
C GLY A 367 9.02 -2.63 5.54
N LYS A 368 9.54 -1.64 6.27
CA LYS A 368 8.85 -1.02 7.42
C LYS A 368 7.93 0.15 7.05
N GLY A 369 8.28 0.92 6.01
CA GLY A 369 7.47 2.06 5.57
C GLY A 369 7.11 3.02 6.71
N HIS A 370 5.83 3.08 7.07
CA HIS A 370 5.27 3.96 8.10
C HIS A 370 5.48 3.50 9.53
N GLU A 371 5.99 2.28 9.76
CA GLU A 371 6.17 1.74 11.12
C GLU A 371 7.18 2.56 11.91
N LYS A 372 6.82 2.92 13.15
CA LYS A 372 7.65 3.73 14.05
C LYS A 372 8.28 2.91 15.18
N PHE A 373 8.39 1.61 14.98
CA PHE A 373 9.01 0.71 15.95
C PHE A 373 9.66 -0.49 15.26
N GLN A 374 10.60 -1.11 15.95
CA GLN A 374 11.10 -2.46 15.67
C GLN A 374 10.63 -3.40 16.78
N GLU A 375 10.07 -4.55 16.40
CA GLU A 375 9.61 -5.57 17.35
C GLU A 375 10.70 -6.65 17.50
N ILE A 376 11.26 -6.74 18.70
CA ILE A 376 12.35 -7.69 19.06
C ILE A 376 11.93 -8.37 20.36
N ASN A 377 11.83 -9.69 20.38
CA ASN A 377 11.45 -10.48 21.57
C ASN A 377 10.19 -9.93 22.25
N ASN A 378 9.12 -9.71 21.46
CA ASN A 378 7.83 -9.17 21.89
C ASN A 378 7.90 -7.76 22.53
N LYS A 379 9.00 -7.04 22.36
CA LYS A 379 9.16 -5.66 22.80
C LYS A 379 9.24 -4.72 21.59
N LYS A 380 8.52 -3.61 21.66
CA LYS A 380 8.55 -2.55 20.64
C LYS A 380 9.59 -1.50 21.00
N HIS A 381 10.60 -1.36 20.15
CA HIS A 381 11.65 -0.34 20.27
C HIS A 381 11.36 0.77 19.25
N LEU A 382 11.37 2.02 19.68
CA LEU A 382 11.15 3.16 18.78
C LEU A 382 12.17 3.17 17.65
N PHE A 383 11.67 3.17 16.42
CA PHE A 383 12.48 3.19 15.22
C PHE A 383 11.66 3.70 14.03
N ASP A 384 12.20 4.64 13.28
CA ASP A 384 11.51 5.28 12.14
C ASP A 384 12.53 5.45 11.00
N ASP A 385 12.37 4.69 9.92
CA ASP A 385 13.28 4.69 8.76
C ASP A 385 13.47 6.11 8.18
N TYR A 386 12.36 6.86 8.03
CA TYR A 386 12.40 8.20 7.46
C TYR A 386 13.20 9.19 8.32
N LYS A 387 13.02 9.13 9.64
CA LYS A 387 13.78 9.99 10.55
C LYS A 387 15.27 9.66 10.52
N VAL A 388 15.59 8.36 10.56
CA VAL A 388 16.99 7.90 10.57
C VAL A 388 17.70 8.33 9.28
N VAL A 389 17.12 8.10 8.11
CA VAL A 389 17.78 8.48 6.84
C VAL A 389 17.89 10.00 6.71
N LYS A 390 16.87 10.76 7.13
CA LYS A 390 16.91 12.21 7.13
C LYS A 390 18.04 12.75 8.00
N GLU A 391 18.19 12.22 9.23
CA GLU A 391 19.28 12.59 10.14
C GLU A 391 20.67 12.24 9.56
N CYS A 392 20.79 11.05 8.94
CA CYS A 392 22.04 10.63 8.32
C CYS A 392 22.44 11.54 7.17
N LEU A 393 21.51 11.82 6.23
CA LEU A 393 21.78 12.70 5.09
C LEU A 393 22.04 14.15 5.50
N THR A 394 21.38 14.65 6.56
CA THR A 394 21.63 16.00 7.06
C THR A 394 23.04 16.16 7.66
N LYS A 395 23.63 15.11 8.22
CA LYS A 395 24.97 15.12 8.83
C LYS A 395 26.11 14.89 7.84
N MET A 396 25.83 14.69 6.58
CA MET A 396 26.84 14.50 5.51
C MET A 396 27.37 15.83 4.91
N ASN A 397 27.05 16.95 5.54
CA ASN A 397 27.59 18.28 5.19
C ASN A 397 28.99 18.48 5.76
#